data_e6169f08080366af299f9912ff2109f8
#
_entry.id   e6169f08080366af299f9912ff2109f8
#
_cell.length_a   1.000
_cell.length_b   1.000
_cell.length_c   1.000
_cell.angle_alpha   90.00
_cell.angle_beta   90.00
_cell.angle_gamma   90.00
#
_symmetry.space_group_name_H-M   'P 1'
#
loop_
_entity.id
_entity.type
_entity.pdbx_description
1 polymer ?
#
loop_
_entity_poly.entity_id
_entity_poly.type
_entity_poly.pdbx_seq_one_letter_code
_entity_poly.pdbx_strand_id
1 'polypeptide(L)'
;MNTPTDRYRALIVEDDPAIRRLVEKLLVRRNVETDIAHDGREALAKLRTQSYSVLILDLMVPELNGFEVIEFLKREGLRVPVAVVSAVSQQALTQLDLDVVKLVISKPFDVDEFTKAVLRLCAEAGGHA
;
A
#
# COMPACT_ATOMS: atom_id res chain seq x y z
N MET A 1 21.90 -3.49 16.01
CA MET A 1 20.80 -3.15 16.76
C MET A 1 19.86 -2.22 16.03
N ASN A 2 18.63 -2.50 16.12
CA ASN A 2 17.65 -1.71 15.42
C ASN A 2 17.27 -0.47 16.19
N THR A 3 17.11 0.59 15.47
CA THR A 3 16.59 1.81 16.02
C THR A 3 15.14 1.97 15.58
N PRO A 4 14.39 2.82 16.25
CA PRO A 4 13.01 3.09 15.81
C PRO A 4 12.92 3.58 14.38
N THR A 5 13.98 4.20 13.85
CA THR A 5 13.98 4.70 12.49
C THR A 5 13.99 3.58 11.46
N ASP A 6 14.35 2.36 11.88
CA ASP A 6 14.36 1.21 10.98
C ASP A 6 12.99 0.59 10.83
N ARG A 7 12.02 1.09 11.56
CA ARG A 7 10.71 0.51 11.58
C ARG A 7 9.82 1.17 10.53
N TYR A 8 9.25 0.36 9.68
CA TYR A 8 8.33 0.83 8.65
C TYR A 8 6.90 0.63 9.10
N ARG A 9 6.00 1.40 8.51
CA ARG A 9 4.57 1.26 8.77
C ARG A 9 3.83 1.22 7.43
N ALA A 10 2.99 0.21 7.25
CA ALA A 10 2.21 0.03 6.04
C ALA A 10 0.73 0.20 6.34
N LEU A 11 0.01 0.85 5.44
CA LEU A 11 -1.45 0.86 5.46
C LEU A 11 -1.91 -0.13 4.40
N ILE A 12 -2.72 -1.10 4.81
CA ILE A 12 -3.22 -2.15 3.92
C ILE A 12 -4.70 -1.89 3.65
N VAL A 13 -5.04 -1.64 2.40
CA VAL A 13 -6.41 -1.35 1.98
C VAL A 13 -6.87 -2.50 1.11
N GLU A 14 -7.59 -3.43 1.71
CA GLU A 14 -8.00 -4.68 1.07
C GLU A 14 -9.25 -5.19 1.77
N ASP A 15 -10.32 -5.44 1.03
CA ASP A 15 -11.55 -5.92 1.65
C ASP A 15 -11.66 -7.44 1.70
N ASP A 16 -10.85 -8.18 0.93
CA ASP A 16 -10.82 -9.63 1.03
C ASP A 16 -10.07 -10.02 2.31
N PRO A 17 -10.76 -10.63 3.29
CA PRO A 17 -10.10 -10.94 4.58
C PRO A 17 -8.93 -11.90 4.46
N ALA A 18 -8.98 -12.84 3.53
CA ALA A 18 -7.90 -13.81 3.39
C ALA A 18 -6.63 -13.15 2.88
N ILE A 19 -6.77 -12.31 1.86
CA ILE A 19 -5.62 -11.59 1.30
C ILE A 19 -5.10 -10.57 2.29
N ARG A 20 -6.00 -9.86 2.96
CA ARG A 20 -5.61 -8.87 3.96
C ARG A 20 -4.77 -9.49 5.07
N ARG A 21 -5.20 -10.65 5.59
CA ARG A 21 -4.47 -11.33 6.64
C ARG A 21 -3.13 -11.85 6.15
N LEU A 22 -3.09 -12.35 4.93
CA LEU A 22 -1.84 -12.82 4.34
C LEU A 22 -0.82 -11.69 4.24
N VAL A 23 -1.23 -10.57 3.67
CA VAL A 23 -0.34 -9.42 3.50
C VAL A 23 0.13 -8.93 4.86
N GLU A 24 -0.77 -8.84 5.81
CA GLU A 24 -0.43 -8.41 7.15
C GLU A 24 0.63 -9.31 7.77
N LYS A 25 0.43 -10.62 7.70
CA LYS A 25 1.39 -11.57 8.25
C LYS A 25 2.76 -11.46 7.60
N LEU A 26 2.79 -11.32 6.28
CA LEU A 26 4.05 -11.22 5.55
C LEU A 26 4.85 -10.00 6.01
N LEU A 27 4.18 -8.90 6.24
CA LEU A 27 4.85 -7.67 6.61
C LEU A 27 5.23 -7.65 8.10
N VAL A 28 4.36 -8.16 8.97
CA VAL A 28 4.66 -8.23 10.40
C VAL A 28 5.89 -9.10 10.65
N ARG A 29 6.06 -10.17 9.91
CA ARG A 29 7.25 -11.02 10.04
C ARG A 29 8.53 -10.30 9.72
N ARG A 30 8.45 -9.21 8.98
CA ARG A 30 9.63 -8.42 8.62
C ARG A 30 9.70 -7.13 9.42
N ASN A 31 9.01 -7.09 10.56
CA ASN A 31 9.02 -5.95 11.47
C ASN A 31 8.42 -4.67 10.89
N VAL A 32 7.48 -4.83 9.98
CA VAL A 32 6.70 -3.70 9.47
C VAL A 32 5.42 -3.60 10.29
N GLU A 33 5.19 -2.43 10.87
CA GLU A 33 3.92 -2.19 11.56
C GLU A 33 2.82 -2.03 10.52
N THR A 34 1.64 -2.55 10.80
CA THR A 34 0.56 -2.52 9.83
C THR A 34 -0.69 -1.93 10.44
N ASP A 35 -1.36 -1.11 9.65
CA ASP A 35 -2.73 -0.66 9.92
C ASP A 35 -3.60 -1.18 8.80
N ILE A 36 -4.86 -1.39 9.08
CA ILE A 36 -5.82 -1.94 8.12
C ILE A 36 -6.89 -0.90 7.84
N ALA A 37 -7.25 -0.76 6.57
CA ALA A 37 -8.44 -0.02 6.18
C ALA A 37 -9.29 -0.96 5.33
N HIS A 38 -10.57 -1.02 5.60
CA HIS A 38 -11.47 -1.97 4.94
C HIS A 38 -12.06 -1.40 3.65
N ASP A 39 -11.95 -0.09 3.48
CA ASP A 39 -12.44 0.58 2.29
C ASP A 39 -11.67 1.87 2.07
N GLY A 40 -11.96 2.55 0.97
CA GLY A 40 -11.25 3.75 0.61
C GLY A 40 -11.48 4.92 1.55
N ARG A 41 -12.67 5.01 2.15
CA ARG A 41 -12.97 6.08 3.10
C ARG A 41 -12.13 5.97 4.35
N GLU A 42 -12.06 4.77 4.90
CA GLU A 42 -11.25 4.51 6.08
C GLU A 42 -9.78 4.77 5.77
N ALA A 43 -9.36 4.39 4.56
CA ALA A 43 -7.99 4.65 4.13
C ALA A 43 -7.65 6.13 4.15
N LEU A 44 -8.53 6.96 3.60
CA LEU A 44 -8.29 8.39 3.58
C LEU A 44 -8.21 9.00 4.96
N ALA A 45 -9.08 8.55 5.86
CA ALA A 45 -9.05 9.04 7.24
C ALA A 45 -7.70 8.77 7.89
N LYS A 46 -7.17 7.57 7.68
CA LYS A 46 -5.88 7.19 8.25
C LYS A 46 -4.72 7.93 7.57
N LEU A 47 -4.78 8.10 6.27
CA LEU A 47 -3.73 8.79 5.53
C LEU A 47 -3.62 10.26 5.92
N ARG A 48 -4.70 10.85 6.35
CA ARG A 48 -4.70 12.25 6.79
C ARG A 48 -4.06 12.44 8.16
N THR A 49 -4.10 11.41 9.00
CA THR A 49 -3.71 11.54 10.40
C THR A 49 -2.40 10.88 10.75
N GLN A 50 -1.89 9.99 9.89
CA GLN A 50 -0.68 9.25 10.17
C GLN A 50 0.21 9.17 8.93
N SER A 51 1.51 9.01 9.18
CA SER A 51 2.48 8.81 8.09
C SER A 51 2.72 7.33 7.89
N TYR A 52 2.83 6.93 6.63
CA TYR A 52 3.08 5.54 6.26
C TYR A 52 4.28 5.45 5.33
N SER A 53 5.01 4.35 5.46
CA SER A 53 6.13 4.05 4.56
C SER A 53 5.63 3.55 3.22
N VAL A 54 4.46 2.90 3.20
CA VAL A 54 3.88 2.37 1.99
C VAL A 54 2.38 2.22 2.16
N LEU A 55 1.66 2.42 1.08
CA LEU A 55 0.23 2.14 1.00
C LEU A 55 0.05 0.92 0.09
N ILE A 56 -0.44 -0.18 0.64
CA ILE A 56 -0.78 -1.38 -0.12
C ILE A 56 -2.25 -1.25 -0.49
N LEU A 57 -2.54 -1.11 -1.77
CA LEU A 57 -3.86 -0.68 -2.20
C LEU A 57 -4.45 -1.62 -3.24
N ASP A 58 -5.60 -2.20 -2.93
CA ASP A 58 -6.41 -2.88 -3.91
C ASP A 58 -7.30 -1.83 -4.58
N LEU A 59 -7.33 -1.85 -5.90
CA LEU A 59 -8.13 -0.88 -6.65
C LEU A 59 -9.62 -1.13 -6.55
N MET A 60 -10.01 -2.33 -6.16
CA MET A 60 -11.42 -2.75 -6.16
C MET A 60 -12.01 -2.81 -4.76
N VAL A 61 -11.69 -1.83 -3.91
CA VAL A 61 -12.29 -1.77 -2.57
C VAL A 61 -13.59 -0.99 -2.62
N PRO A 62 -14.52 -1.27 -1.68
CA PRO A 62 -15.82 -0.59 -1.65
C PRO A 62 -15.72 0.85 -1.16
N GLU A 63 -16.82 1.55 -1.21
CA GLU A 63 -17.02 2.94 -0.84
C GLU A 63 -16.27 3.86 -1.80
N LEU A 64 -15.02 4.09 -1.52
CA LEU A 64 -14.16 4.87 -2.39
C LEU A 64 -13.13 3.90 -2.95
N ASN A 65 -13.12 3.66 -4.25
CA ASN A 65 -12.22 2.67 -4.83
C ASN A 65 -10.77 3.19 -4.87
N GLY A 66 -9.85 2.28 -5.22
CA GLY A 66 -8.43 2.61 -5.18
C GLY A 66 -8.01 3.73 -6.12
N PHE A 67 -8.64 3.84 -7.29
CA PHE A 67 -8.34 4.94 -8.20
C PHE A 67 -8.69 6.28 -7.56
N GLU A 68 -9.78 6.33 -6.83
CA GLU A 68 -10.21 7.53 -6.14
C GLU A 68 -9.27 7.87 -4.99
N VAL A 69 -8.76 6.86 -4.31
CA VAL A 69 -7.77 7.07 -3.25
C VAL A 69 -6.51 7.71 -3.83
N ILE A 70 -6.05 7.23 -4.97
CA ILE A 70 -4.88 7.79 -5.64
C ILE A 70 -5.11 9.26 -6.02
N GLU A 71 -6.28 9.55 -6.58
CA GLU A 71 -6.63 10.93 -6.92
C GLU A 71 -6.63 11.84 -5.71
N PHE A 72 -7.14 11.32 -4.60
CA PHE A 72 -7.15 12.06 -3.35
C PHE A 72 -5.74 12.39 -2.89
N LEU A 73 -4.84 11.40 -2.93
CA LEU A 73 -3.45 11.60 -2.54
C LEU A 73 -2.81 12.74 -3.35
N LYS A 74 -3.07 12.74 -4.63
CA LYS A 74 -2.54 13.78 -5.52
C LYS A 74 -3.09 15.14 -5.15
N ARG A 75 -4.40 15.22 -4.98
CA ARG A 75 -5.07 16.48 -4.72
C ARG A 75 -4.67 17.08 -3.38
N GLU A 76 -4.50 16.24 -2.37
CA GLU A 76 -4.13 16.68 -1.04
C GLU A 76 -2.63 16.85 -0.85
N GLY A 77 -1.85 16.47 -1.84
CA GLY A 77 -0.40 16.55 -1.73
C GLY A 77 0.19 15.59 -0.72
N LEU A 78 -0.50 14.49 -0.44
CA LEU A 78 -0.02 13.48 0.50
C LEU A 78 0.98 12.58 -0.20
N ARG A 79 2.15 12.42 0.40
CA ARG A 79 3.21 11.64 -0.20
C ARG A 79 3.39 10.33 0.53
N VAL A 80 2.93 9.28 -0.10
CA VAL A 80 3.16 7.92 0.37
C VAL A 80 3.35 7.07 -0.88
N PRO A 81 4.40 6.23 -0.93
CA PRO A 81 4.56 5.35 -2.10
C PRO A 81 3.43 4.32 -2.10
N VAL A 82 2.80 4.16 -3.26
CA VAL A 82 1.65 3.28 -3.41
C VAL A 82 2.07 2.02 -4.13
N ALA A 83 1.78 0.87 -3.52
CA ALA A 83 1.92 -0.44 -4.15
C ALA A 83 0.51 -0.95 -4.43
N VAL A 84 0.16 -1.03 -5.71
CA VAL A 84 -1.15 -1.54 -6.13
C VAL A 84 -1.09 -3.06 -6.19
N VAL A 85 -2.02 -3.74 -5.53
CA VAL A 85 -2.15 -5.19 -5.57
C VAL A 85 -3.57 -5.49 -5.98
N SER A 86 -3.77 -5.90 -7.23
CA SER A 86 -5.12 -5.95 -7.74
C SER A 86 -5.27 -6.98 -8.86
N ALA A 87 -6.51 -7.40 -9.08
CA ALA A 87 -6.86 -8.33 -10.15
C ALA A 87 -7.42 -7.61 -11.38
N VAL A 88 -7.33 -6.27 -11.41
CA VAL A 88 -7.89 -5.53 -12.55
C VAL A 88 -7.09 -5.79 -13.82
N SER A 89 -7.68 -5.45 -14.95
CA SER A 89 -7.08 -5.72 -16.25
C SER A 89 -5.84 -4.86 -16.48
N GLN A 90 -4.98 -5.32 -17.38
CA GLN A 90 -3.82 -4.56 -17.81
C GLN A 90 -4.23 -3.18 -18.35
N GLN A 91 -5.34 -3.14 -19.05
CA GLN A 91 -5.81 -1.88 -19.62
C GLN A 91 -6.16 -0.87 -18.54
N ALA A 92 -6.78 -1.32 -17.46
CA ALA A 92 -7.08 -0.44 -16.34
C ALA A 92 -5.79 0.06 -15.67
N LEU A 93 -4.77 -0.80 -15.61
CA LEU A 93 -3.50 -0.44 -15.00
C LEU A 93 -2.77 0.66 -15.77
N THR A 94 -3.00 0.79 -17.08
CA THR A 94 -2.33 1.83 -17.86
C THR A 94 -2.79 3.23 -17.47
N GLN A 95 -3.87 3.35 -16.74
CA GLN A 95 -4.38 4.65 -16.31
C GLN A 95 -3.80 5.12 -14.98
N LEU A 96 -2.95 4.32 -14.37
CA LEU A 96 -2.36 4.67 -13.09
C LEU A 96 -1.27 5.72 -13.25
N ASP A 97 -1.24 6.63 -12.31
CA ASP A 97 -0.23 7.69 -12.28
C ASP A 97 1.05 7.15 -11.64
N LEU A 98 2.09 7.00 -12.44
CA LEU A 98 3.36 6.42 -11.97
C LEU A 98 4.15 7.34 -11.05
N ASP A 99 3.76 8.60 -10.94
CA ASP A 99 4.38 9.48 -9.95
C ASP A 99 3.92 9.11 -8.55
N VAL A 100 2.77 8.48 -8.43
CA VAL A 100 2.20 8.08 -7.15
C VAL A 100 2.34 6.58 -6.94
N VAL A 101 1.99 5.79 -7.97
CA VAL A 101 2.04 4.33 -7.90
C VAL A 101 3.44 3.86 -8.27
N LYS A 102 4.15 3.31 -7.30
CA LYS A 102 5.54 2.90 -7.48
C LYS A 102 5.70 1.41 -7.72
N LEU A 103 4.66 0.64 -7.50
CA LEU A 103 4.72 -0.81 -7.63
C LEU A 103 3.33 -1.33 -8.00
N VAL A 104 3.28 -2.22 -8.97
CA VAL A 104 2.02 -2.86 -9.37
C VAL A 104 2.22 -4.36 -9.32
N ILE A 105 1.40 -5.03 -8.54
CA ILE A 105 1.45 -6.47 -8.36
C ILE A 105 0.08 -7.04 -8.72
N SER A 106 0.05 -7.96 -9.66
CA SER A 106 -1.19 -8.61 -10.09
C SER A 106 -1.53 -9.78 -9.20
N LYS A 107 -2.79 -9.96 -8.91
CA LYS A 107 -3.26 -11.14 -8.18
C LYS A 107 -3.52 -12.27 -9.18
N PRO A 108 -3.19 -13.50 -8.84
CA PRO A 108 -2.45 -13.93 -7.65
C PRO A 108 -0.97 -13.61 -7.75
N PHE A 109 -0.32 -13.45 -6.61
CA PHE A 109 1.08 -13.02 -6.59
C PHE A 109 1.94 -14.02 -5.81
N ASP A 110 3.24 -13.99 -6.10
CA ASP A 110 4.23 -14.76 -5.36
C ASP A 110 4.52 -14.00 -4.05
N VAL A 111 4.41 -14.72 -2.92
CA VAL A 111 4.52 -14.06 -1.62
C VAL A 111 5.92 -13.54 -1.34
N ASP A 112 6.95 -14.24 -1.79
CA ASP A 112 8.32 -13.78 -1.58
C ASP A 112 8.63 -12.57 -2.42
N GLU A 113 8.21 -12.57 -3.67
CA GLU A 113 8.41 -11.43 -4.56
C GLU A 113 7.66 -10.21 -4.05
N PHE A 114 6.43 -10.42 -3.59
CA PHE A 114 5.65 -9.34 -3.02
C PHE A 114 6.36 -8.72 -1.83
N THR A 115 6.77 -9.56 -0.88
CA THR A 115 7.39 -9.09 0.35
C THR A 115 8.68 -8.31 0.05
N LYS A 116 9.53 -8.86 -0.81
CA LYS A 116 10.79 -8.21 -1.15
C LYS A 116 10.56 -6.87 -1.85
N ALA A 117 9.60 -6.82 -2.76
CA ALA A 117 9.31 -5.60 -3.50
C ALA A 117 8.78 -4.51 -2.58
N VAL A 118 7.89 -4.86 -1.66
CA VAL A 118 7.33 -3.89 -0.72
C VAL A 118 8.40 -3.38 0.23
N LEU A 119 9.26 -4.27 0.74
CA LEU A 119 10.32 -3.84 1.63
C LEU A 119 11.31 -2.92 0.94
N ARG A 120 11.62 -3.21 -0.32
CA ARG A 120 12.49 -2.34 -1.11
C ARG A 120 11.86 -0.96 -1.27
N LEU A 121 10.57 -0.93 -1.53
CA LEU A 121 9.85 0.33 -1.67
C LEU A 121 9.89 1.14 -0.38
N CYS A 122 9.69 0.49 0.75
CA CYS A 122 9.78 1.15 2.06
C CYS A 122 11.17 1.73 2.28
N ALA A 123 12.21 0.98 1.96
CA ALA A 123 13.58 1.40 2.17
C ALA A 123 13.94 2.60 1.29
N GLU A 124 13.50 2.57 0.04
CA GLU A 124 13.79 3.66 -0.90
C GLU A 124 13.11 4.95 -0.48
N ALA A 125 11.87 4.85 -0.01
CA ALA A 125 11.09 6.02 0.34
C ALA A 125 11.42 6.52 1.74
N GLY A 126 11.55 5.59 2.69
CA GLY A 126 11.69 5.94 4.10
C GLY A 126 13.12 6.07 4.58
N GLY A 127 14.05 5.48 3.84
CA GLY A 127 15.43 5.45 4.27
C GLY A 127 16.13 6.79 4.19
N HIS A 128 15.44 7.80 3.75
CA HIS A 128 16.02 9.11 3.58
C HIS A 128 15.61 10.09 4.64
N ALA A 129 15.10 9.57 5.65
CA ALA A 129 14.64 10.43 6.74
C ALA A 129 15.75 11.32 7.24
#